data_7d550b58aa299b2b5730f01d55cc9dc3
#
_entry.id   7d550b58aa299b2b5730f01d55cc9dc3
#
_cell.length_a   1.000
_cell.length_b   1.000
_cell.length_c   1.000
_cell.angle_alpha   90.00
_cell.angle_beta   90.00
_cell.angle_gamma   90.00
#
_symmetry.space_group_name_H-M   'P 1'
#
loop_
_entity.id
_entity.type
_entity.pdbx_description
1 polymer ?
#
loop_
_entity_poly.entity_id
_entity_poly.type
_entity_poly.pdbx_seq_one_letter_code
_entity_poly.pdbx_strand_id
1 'polypeptide(L)'
;MEFIARRGSCRAAGVGVNEVRNWARTLPTGVAVVDLGCGPGFPITEILVVEGLNVFAVDAAPSFVEAFRKNLPDIPVACEAVQDSKFFDRTFDGVLAWGLMFLLSAEDQRRLIRKFAEVLVLGGRLLFTSTAKPQVWSDAMTELESCSLGAEEYRRLLSAAGLSLTDEYEDIGENHYFDALKTNENSSSGF
;
A
#
# COMPACT_ATOMS: atom_id res chain seq x y z
N MET A 1 6.77 21.67 6.14
CA MET A 1 8.22 21.32 6.13
C MET A 1 8.58 20.29 7.22
N GLU A 2 8.02 20.36 8.40
CA GLU A 2 8.34 19.47 9.53
C GLU A 2 7.90 18.00 9.32
N PHE A 3 6.80 17.76 8.61
CA PHE A 3 6.27 16.44 8.28
C PHE A 3 7.18 15.65 7.30
N ILE A 4 7.74 16.34 6.29
CA ILE A 4 8.70 15.73 5.33
C ILE A 4 10.00 15.35 6.06
N ALA A 5 10.43 16.17 7.01
CA ALA A 5 11.63 15.90 7.81
C ALA A 5 11.45 14.67 8.74
N ARG A 6 10.27 14.48 9.33
CA ARG A 6 9.99 13.32 10.22
C ARG A 6 9.90 12.00 9.45
N ARG A 7 9.26 11.97 8.27
CA ARG A 7 9.31 10.78 7.40
C ARG A 7 10.70 10.55 6.79
N GLY A 8 11.45 11.60 6.50
CA GLY A 8 12.85 11.52 6.06
C GLY A 8 13.79 10.95 7.13
N SER A 9 13.49 11.12 8.43
CA SER A 9 14.27 10.53 9.52
C SER A 9 14.02 9.02 9.69
N CYS A 10 12.93 8.45 9.15
CA CYS A 10 12.74 7.00 9.04
C CYS A 10 13.75 6.31 8.11
N ARG A 11 14.48 7.04 7.27
CA ARG A 11 15.63 6.52 6.52
C ARG A 11 16.66 5.82 7.42
N ALA A 12 16.81 6.26 8.65
CA ALA A 12 17.78 5.71 9.61
C ALA A 12 17.23 4.53 10.44
N ALA A 13 15.91 4.35 10.52
CA ALA A 13 15.30 3.40 11.46
C ALA A 13 14.92 2.04 10.84
N GLY A 14 14.89 1.92 9.52
CA GLY A 14 14.62 0.63 8.86
C GLY A 14 13.20 0.07 9.01
N VAL A 15 12.30 0.78 9.70
CA VAL A 15 10.90 0.34 9.86
C VAL A 15 10.20 0.31 8.51
N GLY A 16 9.60 -0.84 8.16
CA GLY A 16 8.92 -1.07 6.90
C GLY A 16 9.84 -1.33 5.69
N VAL A 17 11.12 -0.94 5.77
CA VAL A 17 12.08 -1.04 4.66
C VAL A 17 12.37 -2.49 4.29
N ASN A 18 12.62 -3.34 5.27
CA ASN A 18 12.94 -4.75 5.03
C ASN A 18 11.71 -5.53 4.59
N GLU A 19 10.56 -5.22 5.18
CA GLU A 19 9.27 -5.85 4.90
C GLU A 19 8.86 -5.58 3.44
N VAL A 20 8.90 -4.31 3.02
CA VAL A 20 8.61 -3.92 1.62
C VAL A 20 9.65 -4.50 0.66
N ARG A 21 10.93 -4.51 1.02
CA ARG A 21 11.98 -5.13 0.20
C ARG A 21 11.75 -6.63 0.02
N ASN A 22 11.45 -7.35 1.09
CA ASN A 22 11.18 -8.78 1.04
C ASN A 22 9.96 -9.07 0.17
N TRP A 23 8.89 -8.29 0.32
CA TRP A 23 7.71 -8.39 -0.55
C TRP A 23 8.05 -8.10 -2.01
N ALA A 24 8.78 -7.02 -2.30
CA ALA A 24 9.17 -6.64 -3.66
C ALA A 24 9.95 -7.78 -4.37
N ARG A 25 10.80 -8.50 -3.64
CA ARG A 25 11.56 -9.65 -4.15
C ARG A 25 10.72 -10.89 -4.46
N THR A 26 9.48 -10.94 -4.02
CA THR A 26 8.54 -12.01 -4.43
C THR A 26 7.97 -11.77 -5.83
N LEU A 27 8.13 -10.56 -6.36
CA LEU A 27 7.67 -10.16 -7.68
C LEU A 27 8.79 -10.31 -8.73
N PRO A 28 8.50 -10.70 -9.97
CA PRO A 28 9.50 -10.72 -11.04
C PRO A 28 10.03 -9.31 -11.34
N THR A 29 11.30 -9.20 -11.70
CA THR A 29 11.90 -7.94 -12.11
C THR A 29 11.19 -7.36 -13.34
N GLY A 30 10.99 -6.04 -13.35
CA GLY A 30 10.37 -5.30 -14.46
C GLY A 30 8.84 -5.30 -14.48
N VAL A 31 8.17 -6.03 -13.58
CA VAL A 31 6.71 -6.02 -13.51
C VAL A 31 6.18 -4.69 -12.95
N ALA A 32 4.94 -4.36 -13.28
CA ALA A 32 4.32 -3.10 -12.89
C ALA A 32 3.79 -3.15 -11.46
N VAL A 33 4.19 -2.16 -10.65
CA VAL A 33 3.73 -1.99 -9.26
C VAL A 33 3.22 -0.57 -9.04
N VAL A 34 2.13 -0.42 -8.29
CA VAL A 34 1.66 0.89 -7.84
C VAL A 34 1.87 1.05 -6.35
N ASP A 35 2.48 2.18 -5.97
CA ASP A 35 2.69 2.63 -4.58
C ASP A 35 1.68 3.72 -4.23
N LEU A 36 0.79 3.43 -3.31
CA LEU A 36 -0.34 4.25 -2.92
C LEU A 36 -0.08 4.94 -1.58
N GLY A 37 -0.22 6.27 -1.56
CA GLY A 37 0.24 7.08 -0.44
C GLY A 37 1.77 7.17 -0.42
N CYS A 38 2.38 7.31 -1.59
CA CYS A 38 3.84 7.23 -1.79
C CYS A 38 4.63 8.32 -1.04
N GLY A 39 3.97 9.39 -0.58
CA GLY A 39 4.62 10.52 0.06
C GLY A 39 5.68 11.14 -0.85
N PRO A 40 6.85 11.52 -0.31
CA PRO A 40 7.96 12.10 -1.10
C PRO A 40 8.79 11.03 -1.85
N GLY A 41 8.38 9.76 -1.88
CA GLY A 41 9.05 8.65 -2.58
C GLY A 41 10.14 7.93 -1.78
N PHE A 42 10.50 8.44 -0.61
CA PHE A 42 11.51 7.82 0.25
C PHE A 42 10.93 7.41 1.61
N PRO A 43 11.34 6.27 2.16
CA PRO A 43 12.23 5.25 1.58
C PRO A 43 11.51 4.22 0.69
N ILE A 44 10.18 4.17 0.72
CA ILE A 44 9.37 3.02 0.26
C ILE A 44 9.41 2.89 -1.27
N THR A 45 9.04 3.94 -2.02
CA THR A 45 9.08 3.88 -3.49
C THR A 45 10.50 3.61 -4.00
N GLU A 46 11.52 4.23 -3.39
CA GLU A 46 12.93 3.99 -3.75
C GLU A 46 13.30 2.50 -3.68
N ILE A 47 12.82 1.79 -2.65
CA ILE A 47 13.08 0.35 -2.50
C ILE A 47 12.49 -0.43 -3.67
N LEU A 48 11.25 -0.15 -4.07
CA LEU A 48 10.61 -0.82 -5.20
C LEU A 48 11.41 -0.62 -6.50
N VAL A 49 11.92 0.60 -6.71
CA VAL A 49 12.76 0.92 -7.87
C VAL A 49 14.11 0.19 -7.81
N VAL A 50 14.77 0.16 -6.64
CA VAL A 50 16.05 -0.53 -6.45
C VAL A 50 15.93 -2.05 -6.64
N GLU A 51 14.80 -2.64 -6.27
CA GLU A 51 14.51 -4.06 -6.52
C GLU A 51 14.10 -4.35 -7.97
N GLY A 52 14.14 -3.32 -8.84
CA GLY A 52 14.00 -3.46 -10.30
C GLY A 52 12.56 -3.53 -10.79
N LEU A 53 11.60 -3.01 -10.03
CA LEU A 53 10.19 -2.96 -10.40
C LEU A 53 9.88 -1.72 -11.26
N ASN A 54 8.90 -1.82 -12.14
CA ASN A 54 8.36 -0.68 -12.91
C ASN A 54 7.28 0.01 -12.08
N VAL A 55 7.66 1.08 -11.37
CA VAL A 55 6.85 1.70 -10.34
C VAL A 55 5.99 2.84 -10.88
N PHE A 56 4.76 2.90 -10.41
CA PHE A 56 3.81 4.00 -10.52
C PHE A 56 3.42 4.45 -9.13
N ALA A 57 3.16 5.74 -8.92
CA ALA A 57 2.92 6.27 -7.58
C ALA A 57 1.68 7.18 -7.54
N VAL A 58 0.97 7.17 -6.41
CA VAL A 58 -0.19 8.03 -6.17
C VAL A 58 -0.08 8.64 -4.77
N ASP A 59 -0.29 9.94 -4.66
CA ASP A 59 -0.43 10.64 -3.37
C ASP A 59 -1.38 11.83 -3.52
N ALA A 60 -2.20 12.09 -2.50
CA ALA A 60 -3.16 13.18 -2.51
C ALA A 60 -2.54 14.54 -2.17
N ALA A 61 -1.37 14.59 -1.52
CA ALA A 61 -0.76 15.82 -1.04
C ALA A 61 0.12 16.47 -2.13
N PRO A 62 -0.24 17.65 -2.68
CA PRO A 62 0.54 18.30 -3.73
C PRO A 62 2.01 18.56 -3.34
N SER A 63 2.26 18.89 -2.07
CA SER A 63 3.62 19.10 -1.56
C SER A 63 4.46 17.81 -1.57
N PHE A 64 3.86 16.66 -1.31
CA PHE A 64 4.54 15.38 -1.41
C PHE A 64 4.81 15.00 -2.85
N VAL A 65 3.84 15.18 -3.74
CA VAL A 65 4.01 14.92 -5.17
C VAL A 65 5.09 15.82 -5.79
N GLU A 66 5.17 17.09 -5.38
CA GLU A 66 6.26 17.99 -5.81
C GLU A 66 7.63 17.48 -5.33
N ALA A 67 7.73 17.08 -4.07
CA ALA A 67 8.95 16.49 -3.52
C ALA A 67 9.30 15.15 -4.20
N PHE A 68 8.29 14.30 -4.46
CA PHE A 68 8.45 13.05 -5.18
C PHE A 68 9.06 13.23 -6.57
N ARG A 69 8.53 14.18 -7.37
CA ARG A 69 9.06 14.48 -8.70
C ARG A 69 10.51 14.97 -8.69
N LYS A 70 10.92 15.65 -7.62
CA LYS A 70 12.33 16.06 -7.44
C LYS A 70 13.22 14.89 -7.04
N ASN A 71 12.69 13.96 -6.26
CA ASN A 71 13.44 12.83 -5.71
C ASN A 71 13.56 11.67 -6.71
N LEU A 72 12.49 11.41 -7.48
CA LEU A 72 12.35 10.29 -8.40
C LEU A 72 11.73 10.79 -9.73
N PRO A 73 12.48 11.59 -10.52
CA PRO A 73 11.95 12.31 -11.68
C PRO A 73 11.45 11.38 -12.80
N ASP A 74 11.98 10.17 -12.88
CA ASP A 74 11.64 9.20 -13.94
C ASP A 74 10.43 8.32 -13.58
N ILE A 75 9.90 8.43 -12.36
CA ILE A 75 8.79 7.61 -11.89
C ILE A 75 7.46 8.38 -12.07
N PRO A 76 6.47 7.80 -12.80
CA PRO A 76 5.15 8.41 -12.92
C PRO A 76 4.48 8.56 -11.55
N VAL A 77 4.02 9.78 -11.24
CA VAL A 77 3.27 10.06 -10.03
C VAL A 77 2.02 10.90 -10.33
N ALA A 78 0.86 10.42 -9.87
CA ALA A 78 -0.42 11.13 -9.92
C ALA A 78 -0.68 11.86 -8.59
N CYS A 79 -1.14 13.12 -8.69
CA CYS A 79 -1.56 13.91 -7.54
C CYS A 79 -3.08 13.81 -7.40
N GLU A 80 -3.55 12.80 -6.71
CA GLU A 80 -4.97 12.52 -6.55
C GLU A 80 -5.24 11.65 -5.31
N ALA A 81 -6.47 11.72 -4.79
CA ALA A 81 -6.87 10.85 -3.71
C ALA A 81 -7.03 9.41 -4.22
N VAL A 82 -6.50 8.44 -3.48
CA VAL A 82 -6.45 7.03 -3.90
C VAL A 82 -7.85 6.44 -4.14
N GLN A 83 -8.86 6.87 -3.39
CA GLN A 83 -10.25 6.42 -3.57
C GLN A 83 -10.84 6.88 -4.91
N ASP A 84 -10.36 7.98 -5.47
CA ASP A 84 -10.82 8.56 -6.74
C ASP A 84 -9.90 8.22 -7.92
N SER A 85 -8.70 7.70 -7.64
CA SER A 85 -7.70 7.35 -8.64
C SER A 85 -8.22 6.32 -9.65
N LYS A 86 -7.88 6.51 -10.91
CA LYS A 86 -8.06 5.51 -11.96
C LYS A 86 -6.87 4.55 -12.11
N PHE A 87 -5.87 4.68 -11.21
CA PHE A 87 -4.65 3.88 -11.26
C PHE A 87 -4.03 3.82 -12.65
N PHE A 88 -3.85 4.98 -13.28
CA PHE A 88 -3.27 5.12 -14.63
C PHE A 88 -4.02 4.33 -15.73
N ASP A 89 -5.31 4.00 -15.51
CA ASP A 89 -6.15 3.19 -16.42
C ASP A 89 -5.48 1.87 -16.85
N ARG A 90 -4.80 1.19 -15.91
CA ARG A 90 -4.06 -0.05 -16.17
C ARG A 90 -4.17 -1.07 -15.03
N THR A 91 -3.68 -2.27 -15.26
CA THR A 91 -3.51 -3.31 -14.25
C THR A 91 -2.07 -3.39 -13.78
N PHE A 92 -1.86 -4.01 -12.61
CA PHE A 92 -0.57 -4.14 -11.94
C PHE A 92 -0.32 -5.56 -11.45
N ASP A 93 0.95 -5.93 -11.39
CA ASP A 93 1.41 -7.18 -10.77
C ASP A 93 1.53 -7.04 -9.26
N GLY A 94 1.69 -5.80 -8.77
CA GLY A 94 1.74 -5.49 -7.37
C GLY A 94 1.03 -4.19 -7.00
N VAL A 95 0.35 -4.19 -5.86
CA VAL A 95 -0.23 -3.01 -5.21
C VAL A 95 0.37 -2.89 -3.82
N LEU A 96 0.97 -1.76 -3.51
CA LEU A 96 1.49 -1.42 -2.19
C LEU A 96 0.70 -0.26 -1.60
N ALA A 97 0.25 -0.39 -0.35
CA ALA A 97 -0.40 0.68 0.42
C ALA A 97 0.18 0.73 1.85
N TRP A 98 1.45 1.14 1.95
CA TRP A 98 2.16 1.24 3.21
C TRP A 98 1.86 2.56 3.93
N GLY A 99 1.35 2.48 5.16
CA GLY A 99 1.03 3.67 5.97
C GLY A 99 -0.16 4.48 5.44
N LEU A 100 -1.05 3.88 4.65
CA LEU A 100 -2.17 4.59 4.01
C LEU A 100 -3.54 4.21 4.58
N MET A 101 -3.81 2.91 4.74
CA MET A 101 -5.18 2.43 4.95
C MET A 101 -5.87 3.09 6.15
N PHE A 102 -5.18 3.21 7.25
CA PHE A 102 -5.75 3.79 8.47
C PHE A 102 -6.03 5.31 8.40
N LEU A 103 -5.52 6.01 7.37
CA LEU A 103 -5.81 7.43 7.12
C LEU A 103 -7.15 7.63 6.37
N LEU A 104 -7.78 6.56 5.92
CA LEU A 104 -9.01 6.58 5.15
C LEU A 104 -10.21 6.23 6.03
N SER A 105 -11.40 6.71 5.64
CA SER A 105 -12.64 6.31 6.30
C SER A 105 -12.86 4.79 6.21
N ALA A 106 -13.60 4.22 7.15
CA ALA A 106 -13.94 2.79 7.12
C ALA A 106 -14.63 2.36 5.82
N GLU A 107 -15.44 3.23 5.24
CA GLU A 107 -16.12 2.97 3.96
C GLU A 107 -15.13 2.98 2.80
N ASP A 108 -14.21 3.95 2.74
CA ASP A 108 -13.19 4.02 1.71
C ASP A 108 -12.24 2.83 1.77
N GLN A 109 -11.85 2.38 2.96
CA GLN A 109 -11.03 1.17 3.13
C GLN A 109 -11.70 -0.06 2.52
N ARG A 110 -13.01 -0.27 2.79
CA ARG A 110 -13.78 -1.39 2.21
C ARG A 110 -13.89 -1.30 0.69
N ARG A 111 -14.10 -0.10 0.17
CA ARG A 111 -14.18 0.15 -1.27
C ARG A 111 -12.82 -0.08 -1.93
N LEU A 112 -11.76 0.38 -1.28
CA LEU A 112 -10.40 0.33 -1.83
C LEU A 112 -9.87 -1.10 -1.94
N ILE A 113 -10.17 -2.00 -0.98
CA ILE A 113 -9.78 -3.42 -1.07
C ILE A 113 -10.39 -4.08 -2.32
N ARG A 114 -11.66 -3.79 -2.67
CA ARG A 114 -12.27 -4.29 -3.91
C ARG A 114 -11.55 -3.72 -5.13
N LYS A 115 -11.25 -2.42 -5.11
CA LYS A 115 -10.55 -1.73 -6.19
C LYS A 115 -9.13 -2.27 -6.38
N PHE A 116 -8.42 -2.64 -5.32
CA PHE A 116 -7.13 -3.31 -5.42
C PHE A 116 -7.24 -4.64 -6.16
N ALA A 117 -8.27 -5.45 -5.85
CA ALA A 117 -8.52 -6.70 -6.54
C ALA A 117 -8.83 -6.48 -8.04
N GLU A 118 -9.55 -5.42 -8.39
CA GLU A 118 -9.88 -5.10 -9.79
C GLU A 118 -8.64 -4.74 -10.61
N VAL A 119 -7.71 -3.97 -10.05
CA VAL A 119 -6.51 -3.51 -10.77
C VAL A 119 -5.35 -4.49 -10.74
N LEU A 120 -5.36 -5.48 -9.86
CA LEU A 120 -4.37 -6.55 -9.87
C LEU A 120 -4.62 -7.53 -11.01
N VAL A 121 -3.55 -7.94 -11.68
CA VAL A 121 -3.58 -9.10 -12.56
C VAL A 121 -3.81 -10.38 -11.75
N LEU A 122 -4.25 -11.45 -12.40
CA LEU A 122 -4.30 -12.77 -11.77
C LEU A 122 -2.89 -13.21 -11.33
N GLY A 123 -2.73 -13.66 -10.11
CA GLY A 123 -1.42 -13.93 -9.50
C GLY A 123 -0.68 -12.67 -9.03
N GLY A 124 -1.28 -11.49 -9.17
CA GLY A 124 -0.74 -10.25 -8.63
C GLY A 124 -0.84 -10.17 -7.11
N ARG A 125 0.04 -9.41 -6.48
CA ARG A 125 0.18 -9.33 -5.03
C ARG A 125 -0.21 -7.97 -4.47
N LEU A 126 -0.84 -8.00 -3.31
CA LEU A 126 -1.19 -6.83 -2.50
C LEU A 126 -0.39 -6.86 -1.21
N LEU A 127 0.25 -5.75 -0.85
CA LEU A 127 0.76 -5.52 0.49
C LEU A 127 0.18 -4.22 1.04
N PHE A 128 -0.45 -4.27 2.20
CA PHE A 128 -0.85 -3.05 2.91
C PHE A 128 -0.62 -3.16 4.41
N THR A 129 -0.58 -2.00 5.08
CA THR A 129 -0.47 -1.92 6.54
C THR A 129 -1.68 -1.27 7.16
N SER A 130 -2.02 -1.73 8.38
CA SER A 130 -3.01 -1.14 9.25
C SER A 130 -2.68 -1.51 10.71
N THR A 131 -3.68 -1.64 11.59
CA THR A 131 -3.53 -2.26 12.90
C THR A 131 -4.38 -3.52 12.99
N ALA A 132 -3.92 -4.51 13.77
CA ALA A 132 -4.64 -5.77 13.96
C ALA A 132 -5.97 -5.57 14.72
N LYS A 133 -6.03 -4.58 15.60
CA LYS A 133 -7.23 -4.27 16.39
C LYS A 133 -8.12 -3.26 15.66
N PRO A 134 -9.46 -3.45 15.65
CA PRO A 134 -10.36 -2.40 15.22
C PRO A 134 -10.30 -1.25 16.23
N GLN A 135 -10.02 -0.04 15.76
CA GLN A 135 -9.90 1.14 16.61
C GLN A 135 -10.01 2.43 15.81
N VAL A 136 -10.31 3.50 16.54
CA VAL A 136 -10.29 4.88 16.04
C VAL A 136 -9.38 5.68 16.98
N TRP A 137 -8.51 6.52 16.40
CA TRP A 137 -7.58 7.35 17.16
C TRP A 137 -7.29 8.66 16.44
N SER A 138 -6.79 9.64 17.17
CA SER A 138 -6.21 10.84 16.56
C SER A 138 -4.79 10.53 16.12
N ASP A 139 -4.52 10.64 14.83
CA ASP A 139 -3.18 10.42 14.27
C ASP A 139 -2.23 11.54 14.70
N ALA A 140 -1.11 11.17 15.32
CA ALA A 140 -0.15 12.12 15.88
C ALA A 140 0.59 12.96 14.83
N MET A 141 0.55 12.57 13.55
CA MET A 141 1.25 13.25 12.47
C MET A 141 0.34 14.16 11.68
N THR A 142 -0.92 13.76 11.47
CA THR A 142 -1.89 14.51 10.67
C THR A 142 -2.89 15.28 11.51
N GLU A 143 -3.00 14.97 12.81
CA GLU A 143 -4.04 15.46 13.75
C GLU A 143 -5.48 15.11 13.31
N LEU A 144 -5.62 14.26 12.27
CA LEU A 144 -6.90 13.78 11.77
C LEU A 144 -7.28 12.48 12.46
N GLU A 145 -8.57 12.15 12.38
CA GLU A 145 -9.06 10.87 12.84
C GLU A 145 -8.57 9.77 11.91
N SER A 146 -7.92 8.78 12.47
CA SER A 146 -7.52 7.55 11.81
C SER A 146 -8.33 6.38 12.33
N CYS A 147 -8.58 5.39 11.49
CA CYS A 147 -9.29 4.19 11.90
C CYS A 147 -8.74 2.92 11.28
N SER A 148 -8.88 1.82 11.99
CA SER A 148 -8.62 0.47 11.47
C SER A 148 -9.89 -0.37 11.59
N LEU A 149 -10.18 -1.16 10.55
CA LEU A 149 -11.26 -2.14 10.56
C LEU A 149 -10.92 -3.36 11.40
N GLY A 150 -9.64 -3.58 11.69
CA GLY A 150 -9.11 -4.75 12.39
C GLY A 150 -8.89 -5.96 11.47
N ALA A 151 -8.00 -6.85 11.90
CA ALA A 151 -7.53 -7.98 11.09
C ALA A 151 -8.65 -8.90 10.62
N GLU A 152 -9.64 -9.19 11.46
CA GLU A 152 -10.76 -10.06 11.10
C GLU A 152 -11.57 -9.50 9.92
N GLU A 153 -11.91 -8.22 9.96
CA GLU A 153 -12.65 -7.57 8.87
C GLU A 153 -11.80 -7.46 7.60
N TYR A 154 -10.50 -7.16 7.72
CA TYR A 154 -9.62 -7.15 6.54
C TYR A 154 -9.54 -8.54 5.88
N ARG A 155 -9.37 -9.63 6.64
CA ARG A 155 -9.36 -11.00 6.10
C ARG A 155 -10.67 -11.32 5.37
N ARG A 156 -11.81 -10.93 5.95
CA ARG A 156 -13.12 -11.12 5.34
C ARG A 156 -13.25 -10.36 4.02
N LEU A 157 -12.81 -9.09 3.99
CA LEU A 157 -12.86 -8.24 2.78
C LEU A 157 -11.93 -8.75 1.68
N LEU A 158 -10.72 -9.16 2.03
CA LEU A 158 -9.77 -9.77 1.08
C LEU A 158 -10.37 -11.02 0.44
N SER A 159 -10.86 -11.95 1.25
CA SER A 159 -11.49 -13.17 0.75
C SER A 159 -12.69 -12.88 -0.16
N ALA A 160 -13.56 -11.95 0.24
CA ALA A 160 -14.73 -11.56 -0.55
C ALA A 160 -14.36 -10.88 -1.90
N ALA A 161 -13.16 -10.31 -1.99
CA ALA A 161 -12.62 -9.69 -3.20
C ALA A 161 -11.79 -10.64 -4.08
N GLY A 162 -11.69 -11.94 -3.73
CA GLY A 162 -10.85 -12.90 -4.47
C GLY A 162 -9.35 -12.76 -4.21
N LEU A 163 -9.00 -12.18 -3.06
CA LEU A 163 -7.63 -12.05 -2.58
C LEU A 163 -7.37 -13.05 -1.46
N SER A 164 -6.50 -14.00 -1.68
CA SER A 164 -6.08 -14.98 -0.68
C SER A 164 -4.96 -14.41 0.17
N LEU A 165 -5.17 -14.26 1.47
CA LEU A 165 -4.14 -13.86 2.41
C LEU A 165 -3.03 -14.93 2.41
N THR A 166 -1.80 -14.52 2.12
CA THR A 166 -0.63 -15.39 2.06
C THR A 166 0.26 -15.25 3.28
N ASP A 167 0.30 -14.07 3.88
CA ASP A 167 1.03 -13.80 5.10
C ASP A 167 0.39 -12.64 5.88
N GLU A 168 0.60 -12.64 7.19
CA GLU A 168 0.12 -11.61 8.11
C GLU A 168 1.09 -11.53 9.30
N TYR A 169 1.70 -10.36 9.52
CA TYR A 169 2.75 -10.19 10.52
C TYR A 169 2.84 -8.74 11.01
N GLU A 170 3.60 -8.52 12.08
CA GLU A 170 3.96 -7.20 12.59
C GLU A 170 5.46 -6.94 12.50
N ASP A 171 5.84 -5.71 12.22
CA ASP A 171 7.23 -5.26 12.29
C ASP A 171 7.56 -4.68 13.68
N ILE A 172 8.83 -4.29 13.86
CA ILE A 172 9.32 -3.68 15.12
C ILE A 172 8.71 -2.30 15.41
N GLY A 173 8.03 -1.70 14.43
CA GLY A 173 7.31 -0.43 14.55
C GLY A 173 5.82 -0.61 14.83
N GLU A 174 5.38 -1.82 15.15
CA GLU A 174 3.99 -2.19 15.42
C GLU A 174 3.06 -1.98 14.20
N ASN A 175 3.63 -1.92 12.98
CA ASN A 175 2.83 -1.96 11.76
C ASN A 175 2.39 -3.39 11.51
N HIS A 176 1.09 -3.58 11.35
CA HIS A 176 0.52 -4.87 11.00
C HIS A 176 0.34 -4.97 9.48
N TYR A 177 0.97 -5.97 8.88
CA TYR A 177 1.02 -6.20 7.43
C TYR A 177 0.02 -7.27 7.01
N PHE A 178 -0.62 -7.02 5.86
CA PHE A 178 -1.48 -7.97 5.16
C PHE A 178 -0.89 -8.18 3.77
N ASP A 179 -0.36 -9.38 3.51
CA ASP A 179 0.14 -9.80 2.20
C ASP A 179 -0.87 -10.77 1.57
N ALA A 180 -1.37 -10.44 0.39
CA ALA A 180 -2.40 -11.22 -0.27
C ALA A 180 -2.11 -11.40 -1.76
N LEU A 181 -2.60 -12.51 -2.31
CA LEU A 181 -2.46 -12.90 -3.70
C LEU A 181 -3.83 -12.90 -4.39
N LYS A 182 -3.94 -12.31 -5.58
CA LYS A 182 -5.14 -12.44 -6.39
C LYS A 182 -5.23 -13.84 -6.99
N THR A 183 -6.25 -14.58 -6.58
CA THR A 183 -6.52 -15.95 -7.07
C THR A 183 -7.77 -15.99 -7.95
N ASN A 184 -7.92 -17.03 -8.76
CA ASN A 184 -9.16 -17.25 -9.50
C ASN A 184 -10.33 -17.53 -8.53
N GLU A 185 -11.49 -16.97 -8.77
CA GLU A 185 -12.73 -17.19 -7.99
C GLU A 185 -13.28 -18.64 -8.03
N ASN A 186 -12.58 -19.60 -8.61
CA ASN A 186 -13.09 -20.96 -8.86
C ASN A 186 -12.34 -22.06 -8.09
N SER A 187 -12.07 -21.88 -6.79
CA SER A 187 -11.53 -23.00 -5.97
C SER A 187 -12.43 -23.42 -4.79
N SER A 188 -13.67 -22.97 -4.72
CA SER A 188 -14.59 -23.34 -3.63
C SER A 188 -15.93 -23.86 -4.14
N SER A 189 -15.88 -24.91 -5.00
CA SER A 189 -17.02 -25.79 -5.21
C SER A 189 -16.51 -27.18 -5.58
N GLY A 190 -16.29 -27.98 -4.56
CA GLY A 190 -15.99 -29.41 -4.73
C GLY A 190 -15.37 -30.00 -3.47
N PHE A 191 -16.22 -30.34 -2.51
CA PHE A 191 -16.31 -31.64 -1.86
C PHE A 191 -17.43 -31.60 -0.82
#